data_0b190d3d73c76b72dfd2b7f955883234
#
_entry.id   0b190d3d73c76b72dfd2b7f955883234
#
_cell.length_a   1.000
_cell.length_b   1.000
_cell.length_c   1.000
_cell.angle_alpha   90.00
_cell.angle_beta   90.00
_cell.angle_gamma   90.00
#
_symmetry.space_group_name_H-M   'P 1'
#
loop_
_entity.id
_entity.type
_entity.pdbx_description
1 polymer ?
#
loop_
_entity_poly.entity_id
_entity_poly.type
_entity_poly.pdbx_seq_one_letter_code
_entity_poly.pdbx_strand_id
1 'polypeptide(L)'
;MEKFRLKQAQNLLKNTAQLKTNKKKIKNPKEGFIDVNQFINVINKLFEAEEFIYSSIPHHKLDQINAEIFTGKILEARNGIDNILSDFKVIEKGTVEIDLNKHYKNLLVLTTKTSLKKIIMKFGVDPQRIIVSGVPLDPEDMKILNPKIPQTALDHINKKITHTKNDINRKMGEFGLKDIMVIVENDKPGQLLGKRAKELYNTRLIIKDNLKDISVEEFITIIS
;
A
#
# COMPACT_ATOMS: atom_id res chain seq x y z
N MET A 1 -43.96 -16.09 -30.60
CA MET A 1 -42.71 -16.22 -29.75
C MET A 1 -41.59 -15.26 -30.15
N GLU A 2 -41.34 -14.98 -31.41
CA GLU A 2 -40.31 -14.04 -31.87
C GLU A 2 -40.48 -12.59 -31.39
N LYS A 3 -41.68 -12.05 -31.39
CA LYS A 3 -41.94 -10.68 -30.92
C LYS A 3 -41.59 -10.48 -29.44
N PHE A 4 -41.67 -11.52 -28.62
CA PHE A 4 -41.34 -11.46 -27.20
C PHE A 4 -39.82 -11.41 -27.00
N ARG A 5 -39.06 -12.22 -27.76
CA ARG A 5 -37.59 -12.22 -27.75
C ARG A 5 -37.01 -10.89 -28.24
N LEU A 6 -37.62 -10.30 -29.29
CA LEU A 6 -37.20 -8.99 -29.79
C LEU A 6 -37.40 -7.88 -28.75
N LYS A 7 -38.53 -7.93 -28.03
CA LYS A 7 -38.83 -6.96 -26.96
C LYS A 7 -37.93 -7.10 -25.75
N GLN A 8 -37.53 -8.34 -25.37
CA GLN A 8 -36.54 -8.59 -24.36
C GLN A 8 -35.15 -8.09 -24.78
N ALA A 9 -34.72 -8.35 -26.01
CA ALA A 9 -33.45 -7.86 -26.53
C ALA A 9 -33.39 -6.32 -26.57
N GLN A 10 -34.48 -5.67 -26.98
CA GLN A 10 -34.57 -4.20 -26.97
C GLN A 10 -34.55 -3.61 -25.54
N ASN A 11 -35.18 -4.27 -24.58
CA ASN A 11 -35.12 -3.84 -23.19
C ASN A 11 -33.73 -4.05 -22.58
N LEU A 12 -33.01 -5.13 -22.90
CA LEU A 12 -31.64 -5.34 -22.53
C LEU A 12 -30.70 -4.28 -23.11
N LEU A 13 -30.87 -3.93 -24.38
CA LEU A 13 -30.13 -2.86 -25.06
C LEU A 13 -30.41 -1.48 -24.45
N LYS A 14 -31.68 -1.20 -24.11
CA LYS A 14 -32.02 0.05 -23.40
C LYS A 14 -31.46 0.12 -22.00
N ASN A 15 -31.47 -0.97 -21.25
CA ASN A 15 -30.90 -1.04 -19.89
C ASN A 15 -29.38 -0.96 -19.90
N THR A 16 -28.71 -1.55 -20.91
CA THR A 16 -27.26 -1.38 -21.10
C THR A 16 -26.88 0.04 -21.54
N ALA A 17 -27.74 0.72 -22.31
CA ALA A 17 -27.54 2.13 -22.66
C ALA A 17 -27.79 3.09 -21.46
N GLN A 18 -28.62 2.67 -20.49
CA GLN A 18 -28.86 3.45 -19.26
C GLN A 18 -27.86 3.17 -18.14
N LEU A 19 -27.05 2.13 -18.21
CA LEU A 19 -25.83 2.05 -17.44
C LEU A 19 -24.92 3.19 -17.92
N LYS A 20 -25.17 4.39 -17.39
CA LYS A 20 -24.19 5.47 -17.34
C LYS A 20 -23.05 4.96 -16.47
N THR A 21 -22.28 4.02 -17.00
CA THR A 21 -20.93 3.85 -16.56
C THR A 21 -20.32 5.25 -16.59
N ASN A 22 -19.68 5.67 -15.53
CA ASN A 22 -18.73 6.77 -15.55
C ASN A 22 -17.63 6.39 -16.55
N LYS A 23 -17.94 6.53 -17.85
CA LYS A 23 -16.96 6.37 -18.93
C LYS A 23 -16.00 7.51 -18.72
N LYS A 24 -14.86 7.24 -18.07
CA LYS A 24 -13.69 8.10 -18.19
C LYS A 24 -13.63 8.47 -19.67
N LYS A 25 -13.70 9.76 -20.01
CA LYS A 25 -13.66 10.22 -21.41
C LYS A 25 -12.34 9.72 -21.98
N ILE A 26 -12.40 8.72 -22.84
CA ILE A 26 -11.23 8.22 -23.57
C ILE A 26 -10.82 9.34 -24.51
N LYS A 27 -9.61 9.85 -24.35
CA LYS A 27 -9.02 10.89 -25.21
C LYS A 27 -8.36 10.22 -26.41
N ASN A 28 -8.21 10.95 -27.51
CA ASN A 28 -7.42 10.46 -28.63
C ASN A 28 -5.96 10.26 -28.19
N PRO A 29 -5.33 9.11 -28.54
CA PRO A 29 -3.96 8.82 -28.14
C PRO A 29 -3.00 9.86 -28.72
N LYS A 30 -1.96 10.19 -27.97
CA LYS A 30 -0.85 11.01 -28.41
C LYS A 30 0.38 10.12 -28.65
N GLU A 31 1.31 10.62 -29.42
CA GLU A 31 2.61 9.96 -29.59
C GLU A 31 3.28 9.74 -28.23
N GLY A 32 3.92 8.58 -28.07
CA GLY A 32 4.60 8.17 -26.83
C GLY A 32 5.51 6.98 -27.09
N PHE A 33 6.29 6.60 -26.07
CA PHE A 33 7.16 5.43 -26.09
C PHE A 33 6.50 4.28 -25.35
N ILE A 34 6.62 3.07 -25.88
CA ILE A 34 6.20 1.86 -25.20
C ILE A 34 7.28 1.49 -24.18
N ASP A 35 6.93 1.50 -22.89
CA ASP A 35 7.75 0.83 -21.88
C ASP A 35 7.58 -0.67 -22.01
N VAL A 36 8.59 -1.30 -22.63
CA VAL A 36 8.59 -2.74 -22.92
C VAL A 36 8.55 -3.56 -21.63
N ASN A 37 9.27 -3.13 -20.59
CA ASN A 37 9.30 -3.85 -19.32
C ASN A 37 7.94 -3.81 -18.63
N GLN A 38 7.27 -2.66 -18.62
CA GLN A 38 5.94 -2.51 -18.09
C GLN A 38 4.93 -3.37 -18.86
N PHE A 39 5.02 -3.39 -20.19
CA PHE A 39 4.14 -4.21 -21.02
C PHE A 39 4.32 -5.71 -20.75
N ILE A 40 5.58 -6.18 -20.68
CA ILE A 40 5.89 -7.58 -20.35
C ILE A 40 5.38 -7.93 -18.95
N ASN A 41 5.51 -7.02 -17.97
CA ASN A 41 5.00 -7.26 -16.63
C ASN A 41 3.49 -7.47 -16.61
N VAL A 42 2.74 -6.68 -17.37
CA VAL A 42 1.27 -6.87 -17.52
C VAL A 42 0.93 -8.26 -18.06
N ILE A 43 1.64 -8.68 -19.12
CA ILE A 43 1.45 -10.02 -19.69
C ILE A 43 1.74 -11.12 -18.68
N ASN A 44 2.85 -11.00 -17.94
CA ASN A 44 3.21 -11.98 -16.90
C ASN A 44 2.13 -12.08 -15.82
N LYS A 45 1.55 -10.96 -15.38
CA LYS A 45 0.45 -10.97 -14.40
C LYS A 45 -0.82 -11.65 -14.92
N LEU A 46 -1.10 -11.50 -16.20
CA LEU A 46 -2.22 -12.20 -16.84
C LEU A 46 -1.94 -13.72 -16.95
N PHE A 47 -0.71 -14.13 -17.27
CA PHE A 47 -0.32 -15.54 -17.27
C PHE A 47 -0.39 -16.15 -15.86
N GLU A 48 0.07 -15.43 -14.84
CA GLU A 48 -0.07 -15.88 -13.45
C GLU A 48 -1.56 -16.04 -13.04
N ALA A 49 -2.45 -15.20 -13.57
CA ALA A 49 -3.89 -15.34 -13.35
C ALA A 49 -4.51 -16.50 -14.16
N GLU A 50 -3.98 -16.80 -15.35
CA GLU A 50 -4.45 -17.91 -16.20
C GLU A 50 -4.32 -19.27 -15.50
N GLU A 51 -3.31 -19.48 -14.65
CA GLU A 51 -3.12 -20.71 -13.89
C GLU A 51 -4.36 -21.10 -13.06
N PHE A 52 -5.12 -20.11 -12.59
CA PHE A 52 -6.36 -20.34 -11.85
C PHE A 52 -7.48 -20.90 -12.71
N ILE A 53 -7.47 -20.68 -14.03
CA ILE A 53 -8.44 -21.29 -14.96
C ILE A 53 -8.24 -22.79 -14.98
N TYR A 54 -7.00 -23.24 -15.09
CA TYR A 54 -6.67 -24.69 -15.16
C TYR A 54 -6.85 -25.37 -13.81
N SER A 55 -6.47 -24.73 -12.71
CA SER A 55 -6.58 -25.32 -11.36
C SER A 55 -8.02 -25.40 -10.86
N SER A 56 -8.96 -24.67 -11.46
CA SER A 56 -10.37 -24.62 -11.05
C SER A 56 -11.32 -25.45 -11.92
N ILE A 57 -10.79 -26.26 -12.84
CA ILE A 57 -11.59 -27.21 -13.67
C ILE A 57 -12.31 -28.21 -12.75
N PRO A 58 -13.57 -28.61 -13.04
CA PRO A 58 -14.37 -28.24 -14.22
C PRO A 58 -15.27 -27.00 -14.03
N HIS A 59 -15.43 -26.52 -12.81
CA HIS A 59 -16.47 -25.52 -12.49
C HIS A 59 -15.98 -24.08 -12.54
N HIS A 60 -14.68 -23.86 -12.67
CA HIS A 60 -14.04 -22.53 -12.63
C HIS A 60 -14.45 -21.70 -11.40
N LYS A 61 -14.72 -22.39 -10.28
CA LYS A 61 -15.09 -21.79 -9.02
C LYS A 61 -13.86 -21.77 -8.10
N LEU A 62 -13.53 -20.58 -7.62
CA LEU A 62 -12.45 -20.37 -6.67
C LEU A 62 -13.03 -20.29 -5.25
N ASP A 63 -12.30 -20.80 -4.27
CA ASP A 63 -12.55 -20.50 -2.86
C ASP A 63 -12.14 -19.06 -2.55
N GLN A 64 -12.40 -18.60 -1.33
CA GLN A 64 -12.16 -17.22 -0.93
C GLN A 64 -10.68 -16.81 -1.08
N ILE A 65 -9.76 -17.67 -0.67
CA ILE A 65 -8.31 -17.40 -0.71
C ILE A 65 -7.82 -17.31 -2.17
N ASN A 66 -8.19 -18.29 -2.99
CA ASN A 66 -7.81 -18.29 -4.40
C ASN A 66 -8.48 -17.15 -5.19
N ALA A 67 -9.71 -16.77 -4.83
CA ALA A 67 -10.39 -15.62 -5.43
C ALA A 67 -9.68 -14.30 -5.09
N GLU A 68 -9.19 -14.13 -3.87
CA GLU A 68 -8.40 -12.95 -3.47
C GLU A 68 -7.08 -12.87 -4.23
N ILE A 69 -6.36 -13.99 -4.35
CA ILE A 69 -5.10 -14.04 -5.11
C ILE A 69 -5.34 -13.75 -6.59
N PHE A 70 -6.33 -14.40 -7.20
CA PHE A 70 -6.68 -14.22 -8.60
C PHE A 70 -7.06 -12.76 -8.90
N THR A 71 -7.95 -12.17 -8.08
CA THR A 71 -8.38 -10.79 -8.26
C THR A 71 -7.25 -9.80 -8.03
N GLY A 72 -6.32 -10.08 -7.12
CA GLY A 72 -5.10 -9.31 -6.92
C GLY A 72 -4.26 -9.24 -8.20
N LYS A 73 -3.99 -10.39 -8.84
CA LYS A 73 -3.23 -10.45 -10.11
C LYS A 73 -3.92 -9.70 -11.25
N ILE A 74 -5.25 -9.81 -11.37
CA ILE A 74 -6.03 -9.06 -12.37
C ILE A 74 -5.96 -7.55 -12.10
N LEU A 75 -6.01 -7.12 -10.84
CA LEU A 75 -5.88 -5.70 -10.48
C LEU A 75 -4.48 -5.16 -10.80
N GLU A 76 -3.42 -5.94 -10.54
CA GLU A 76 -2.05 -5.58 -10.92
C GLU A 76 -1.90 -5.40 -12.44
N ALA A 77 -2.42 -6.35 -13.22
CA ALA A 77 -2.43 -6.26 -14.68
C ALA A 77 -3.19 -5.02 -15.17
N ARG A 78 -4.38 -4.76 -14.60
CA ARG A 78 -5.18 -3.56 -14.90
C ARG A 78 -4.40 -2.28 -14.62
N ASN A 79 -3.73 -2.19 -13.49
CA ASN A 79 -2.92 -1.02 -13.14
C ASN A 79 -1.80 -0.79 -14.16
N GLY A 80 -1.13 -1.85 -14.58
CA GLY A 80 -0.12 -1.78 -15.64
C GLY A 80 -0.71 -1.28 -16.96
N ILE A 81 -1.89 -1.75 -17.35
CA ILE A 81 -2.62 -1.29 -18.54
C ILE A 81 -2.98 0.19 -18.41
N ASP A 82 -3.53 0.60 -17.27
CA ASP A 82 -3.91 2.00 -17.03
C ASP A 82 -2.68 2.93 -17.10
N ASN A 83 -1.52 2.49 -16.61
CA ASN A 83 -0.27 3.24 -16.74
C ASN A 83 0.14 3.40 -18.21
N ILE A 84 0.15 2.31 -18.99
CA ILE A 84 0.47 2.34 -20.42
C ILE A 84 -0.48 3.31 -21.16
N LEU A 85 -1.78 3.22 -20.92
CA LEU A 85 -2.77 4.11 -21.55
C LEU A 85 -2.57 5.58 -21.14
N SER A 86 -2.09 5.81 -19.92
CA SER A 86 -1.76 7.15 -19.43
C SER A 86 -0.55 7.76 -20.13
N ASP A 87 0.47 6.95 -20.43
CA ASP A 87 1.66 7.40 -21.15
C ASP A 87 1.30 7.91 -22.55
N PHE A 88 0.30 7.28 -23.19
CA PHE A 88 -0.28 7.75 -24.45
C PHE A 88 -1.39 8.80 -24.28
N LYS A 89 -1.62 9.29 -23.06
CA LYS A 89 -2.63 10.31 -22.69
C LYS A 89 -4.08 9.93 -23.10
N VAL A 90 -4.32 8.66 -23.31
CA VAL A 90 -5.66 8.11 -23.60
C VAL A 90 -6.58 8.23 -22.39
N ILE A 91 -6.01 8.01 -21.20
CA ILE A 91 -6.65 8.25 -19.92
C ILE A 91 -5.80 9.22 -19.10
N GLU A 92 -6.40 9.95 -18.19
CA GLU A 92 -5.64 10.70 -17.20
C GLU A 92 -5.00 9.67 -16.26
N LYS A 93 -3.76 9.92 -15.83
CA LYS A 93 -3.09 9.10 -14.82
C LYS A 93 -4.03 9.02 -13.62
N GLY A 94 -4.87 8.02 -13.63
CA GLY A 94 -5.69 7.73 -12.48
C GLY A 94 -4.73 7.26 -11.42
N THR A 95 -4.60 8.00 -10.34
CA THR A 95 -4.40 7.31 -9.07
C THR A 95 -5.45 6.23 -9.06
N VAL A 96 -5.03 4.98 -9.24
CA VAL A 96 -5.88 3.86 -8.85
C VAL A 96 -6.18 4.15 -7.40
N GLU A 97 -7.38 4.63 -7.10
CA GLU A 97 -7.93 4.48 -5.78
C GLU A 97 -8.16 2.95 -5.62
N ILE A 98 -7.05 2.22 -5.44
CA ILE A 98 -7.10 1.06 -4.58
C ILE A 98 -7.72 1.67 -3.33
N ASP A 99 -8.80 1.12 -2.83
CA ASP A 99 -9.33 1.58 -1.55
C ASP A 99 -8.29 1.24 -0.46
N LEU A 100 -7.18 1.97 -0.52
CA LEU A 100 -6.03 1.91 0.36
C LEU A 100 -6.52 2.13 1.80
N ASN A 101 -7.62 2.88 1.96
CA ASN A 101 -8.27 3.07 3.25
C ASN A 101 -8.70 1.74 3.88
N LYS A 102 -9.05 0.74 3.08
CA LYS A 102 -9.46 -0.57 3.62
C LYS A 102 -8.26 -1.33 4.22
N HIS A 103 -7.07 -1.23 3.60
CA HIS A 103 -5.84 -1.85 4.08
C HIS A 103 -5.19 -1.04 5.22
N TYR A 104 -5.34 0.29 5.23
CA TYR A 104 -4.70 1.17 6.21
C TYR A 104 -5.55 1.47 7.45
N LYS A 105 -6.85 1.13 7.45
CA LYS A 105 -7.74 1.38 8.60
C LYS A 105 -7.24 0.76 9.91
N ASN A 106 -6.49 -0.33 9.82
CA ASN A 106 -5.99 -1.06 10.99
C ASN A 106 -4.48 -0.88 11.20
N LEU A 107 -3.88 0.16 10.62
CA LEU A 107 -2.43 0.35 10.63
C LEU A 107 -2.04 1.61 11.39
N LEU A 108 -1.17 1.48 12.39
CA LEU A 108 -0.39 2.56 12.97
C LEU A 108 1.08 2.37 12.58
N VAL A 109 1.67 3.36 11.91
CA VAL A 109 3.03 3.27 11.41
C VAL A 109 3.98 4.07 12.29
N LEU A 110 5.08 3.44 12.69
CA LEU A 110 6.21 4.09 13.36
C LEU A 110 7.42 4.13 12.43
N THR A 111 8.07 5.28 12.33
CA THR A 111 9.26 5.47 11.49
C THR A 111 10.29 6.39 12.15
N THR A 112 11.54 6.41 11.66
CA THR A 112 12.62 7.21 12.24
C THR A 112 12.71 8.64 11.74
N LYS A 113 12.33 8.89 10.48
CA LYS A 113 12.60 10.16 9.79
C LYS A 113 11.34 10.78 9.19
N THR A 114 11.28 12.11 9.20
CA THR A 114 10.17 12.85 8.55
C THR A 114 10.15 12.63 7.03
N SER A 115 11.30 12.39 6.40
CA SER A 115 11.35 12.03 4.97
C SER A 115 10.61 10.72 4.69
N LEU A 116 10.76 9.71 5.55
CA LEU A 116 10.04 8.44 5.46
C LEU A 116 8.53 8.64 5.67
N LYS A 117 8.13 9.49 6.62
CA LYS A 117 6.71 9.87 6.77
C LYS A 117 6.14 10.40 5.46
N LYS A 118 6.87 11.30 4.76
CA LYS A 118 6.41 11.85 3.47
C LYS A 118 6.25 10.77 2.39
N ILE A 119 7.14 9.78 2.37
CA ILE A 119 7.06 8.66 1.43
C ILE A 119 5.83 7.78 1.74
N ILE A 120 5.65 7.40 3.01
CA ILE A 120 4.53 6.59 3.48
C ILE A 120 3.18 7.30 3.21
N MET A 121 3.13 8.63 3.37
CA MET A 121 1.95 9.45 3.00
C MET A 121 1.66 9.40 1.49
N LYS A 122 2.68 9.36 0.62
CA LYS A 122 2.48 9.22 -0.83
C LYS A 122 1.82 7.87 -1.20
N PHE A 123 2.00 6.87 -0.37
CA PHE A 123 1.34 5.57 -0.50
C PHE A 123 -0.10 5.57 0.03
N GLY A 124 -0.62 6.72 0.50
CA GLY A 124 -2.02 6.88 0.93
C GLY A 124 -2.27 6.62 2.41
N VAL A 125 -1.23 6.41 3.23
CA VAL A 125 -1.41 6.27 4.68
C VAL A 125 -1.74 7.62 5.30
N ASP A 126 -2.81 7.67 6.11
CA ASP A 126 -3.24 8.87 6.83
C ASP A 126 -2.09 9.43 7.70
N PRO A 127 -1.73 10.72 7.56
CA PRO A 127 -0.70 11.36 8.38
C PRO A 127 -0.90 11.23 9.88
N GLN A 128 -2.16 11.13 10.35
CA GLN A 128 -2.49 10.94 11.75
C GLN A 128 -2.11 9.55 12.28
N ARG A 129 -1.99 8.57 11.38
CA ARG A 129 -1.57 7.20 11.66
C ARG A 129 -0.07 6.98 11.53
N ILE A 130 0.70 8.03 11.27
CA ILE A 130 2.16 7.93 11.14
C ILE A 130 2.83 8.70 12.27
N ILE A 131 3.58 8.00 13.10
CA ILE A 131 4.40 8.56 14.16
C ILE A 131 5.86 8.56 13.69
N VAL A 132 6.52 9.70 13.85
CA VAL A 132 7.97 9.81 13.60
C VAL A 132 8.68 9.83 14.94
N SER A 133 9.40 8.76 15.25
CA SER A 133 10.30 8.72 16.40
C SER A 133 11.67 9.23 15.97
N GLY A 134 11.97 10.49 16.24
CA GLY A 134 13.30 11.06 16.00
C GLY A 134 14.34 10.60 17.02
N VAL A 135 13.96 9.72 17.95
CA VAL A 135 14.81 9.15 19.00
C VAL A 135 14.46 7.66 19.15
N PRO A 136 15.39 6.83 19.64
CA PRO A 136 15.08 5.45 20.02
C PRO A 136 13.99 5.40 21.09
N LEU A 137 13.41 4.21 21.31
CA LEU A 137 12.41 4.01 22.37
C LEU A 137 13.04 3.67 23.73
N ASP A 138 14.37 3.64 23.80
CA ASP A 138 15.12 3.39 25.02
C ASP A 138 16.33 4.35 25.12
N PRO A 139 16.58 4.98 26.29
CA PRO A 139 17.73 5.88 26.49
C PRO A 139 19.09 5.22 26.27
N GLU A 140 19.22 3.93 26.63
CA GLU A 140 20.48 3.20 26.46
C GLU A 140 20.86 3.05 24.99
N ASP A 141 19.88 2.99 24.09
CA ASP A 141 20.12 2.95 22.65
C ASP A 141 20.75 4.25 22.14
N MET A 142 20.51 5.38 22.84
CA MET A 142 21.21 6.66 22.53
C MET A 142 22.68 6.60 22.86
N LYS A 143 23.07 5.91 23.93
CA LYS A 143 24.50 5.69 24.26
C LYS A 143 25.18 4.78 23.23
N ILE A 144 24.44 3.83 22.65
CA ILE A 144 24.94 2.99 21.57
C ILE A 144 25.15 3.83 20.28
N LEU A 145 24.25 4.78 20.00
CA LEU A 145 24.36 5.67 18.85
C LEU A 145 25.42 6.75 19.03
N ASN A 146 25.53 7.28 20.24
CA ASN A 146 26.51 8.29 20.59
C ASN A 146 27.05 8.04 22.00
N PRO A 147 28.18 7.31 22.15
CA PRO A 147 28.78 6.98 23.44
C PRO A 147 29.22 8.19 24.27
N LYS A 148 29.43 9.35 23.63
CA LYS A 148 29.85 10.60 24.28
C LYS A 148 28.72 11.56 24.58
N ILE A 149 27.48 11.09 24.60
CA ILE A 149 26.31 11.95 24.81
C ILE A 149 26.29 12.52 26.23
N PRO A 150 26.14 13.85 26.41
CA PRO A 150 26.06 14.46 27.75
C PRO A 150 24.78 14.04 28.48
N GLN A 151 24.84 13.94 29.80
CA GLN A 151 23.69 13.55 30.63
C GLN A 151 22.51 14.48 30.46
N THR A 152 22.72 15.80 30.34
CA THR A 152 21.66 16.78 30.10
C THR A 152 20.90 16.52 28.78
N ALA A 153 21.63 16.08 27.76
CA ALA A 153 20.99 15.71 26.46
C ALA A 153 20.19 14.40 26.62
N LEU A 154 20.68 13.43 27.40
CA LEU A 154 19.94 12.20 27.71
C LEU A 154 18.61 12.50 28.43
N ASP A 155 18.60 13.46 29.35
CA ASP A 155 17.39 13.84 30.09
C ASP A 155 16.32 14.44 29.14
N HIS A 156 16.74 15.26 28.18
CA HIS A 156 15.84 15.76 27.12
C HIS A 156 15.33 14.65 26.21
N ILE A 157 16.18 13.71 25.86
CA ILE A 157 15.81 12.56 25.01
C ILE A 157 14.84 11.66 25.75
N ASN A 158 15.04 11.42 27.06
CA ASN A 158 14.11 10.67 27.89
C ASN A 158 12.69 11.25 27.86
N LYS A 159 12.56 12.57 27.95
CA LYS A 159 11.26 13.24 27.82
C LYS A 159 10.63 12.98 26.44
N LYS A 160 11.44 13.04 25.37
CA LYS A 160 10.96 12.75 24.01
C LYS A 160 10.54 11.27 23.85
N ILE A 161 11.30 10.34 24.42
CA ILE A 161 10.97 8.91 24.43
C ILE A 161 9.63 8.68 25.13
N THR A 162 9.46 9.25 26.32
CA THR A 162 8.19 9.16 27.07
C THR A 162 7.04 9.74 26.28
N HIS A 163 7.23 10.89 25.66
CA HIS A 163 6.20 11.52 24.81
C HIS A 163 5.85 10.62 23.60
N THR A 164 6.83 10.06 22.92
CA THR A 164 6.61 9.14 21.79
C THR A 164 5.84 7.90 22.20
N LYS A 165 6.21 7.26 23.34
CA LYS A 165 5.49 6.10 23.90
C LYS A 165 4.04 6.45 24.23
N ASN A 166 3.81 7.59 24.86
CA ASN A 166 2.46 8.07 25.20
C ASN A 166 1.64 8.33 23.92
N ASP A 167 2.25 8.91 22.88
CA ASP A 167 1.57 9.16 21.60
C ASP A 167 1.22 7.86 20.88
N ILE A 168 2.10 6.85 20.89
CA ILE A 168 1.83 5.51 20.38
C ILE A 168 0.63 4.91 21.12
N ASN A 169 0.65 4.86 22.44
CA ASN A 169 -0.41 4.25 23.25
C ASN A 169 -1.75 4.99 23.06
N ARG A 170 -1.72 6.32 23.03
CA ARG A 170 -2.90 7.15 22.78
C ARG A 170 -3.52 6.82 21.43
N LYS A 171 -2.72 6.80 20.36
CA LYS A 171 -3.21 6.51 19.00
C LYS A 171 -3.66 5.07 18.83
N MET A 172 -2.99 4.12 19.46
CA MET A 172 -3.47 2.74 19.48
C MET A 172 -4.87 2.65 20.11
N GLY A 173 -5.11 3.37 21.23
CA GLY A 173 -6.42 3.47 21.85
C GLY A 173 -7.45 4.19 20.98
N GLU A 174 -7.13 5.35 20.42
CA GLU A 174 -8.01 6.14 19.54
C GLU A 174 -8.49 5.36 18.32
N PHE A 175 -7.60 4.55 17.72
CA PHE A 175 -7.90 3.78 16.51
C PHE A 175 -8.31 2.32 16.79
N GLY A 176 -8.35 1.89 18.06
CA GLY A 176 -8.68 0.52 18.45
C GLY A 176 -7.67 -0.53 17.95
N LEU A 177 -6.38 -0.17 17.84
CA LEU A 177 -5.34 -1.02 17.28
C LEU A 177 -4.63 -1.84 18.36
N LYS A 178 -4.26 -3.08 18.01
CA LYS A 178 -3.45 -3.96 18.86
C LYS A 178 -2.00 -4.05 18.40
N ASP A 179 -1.75 -3.74 17.13
CA ASP A 179 -0.48 -3.92 16.45
C ASP A 179 0.03 -2.59 15.91
N ILE A 180 1.35 -2.47 15.82
CA ILE A 180 2.00 -1.37 15.13
C ILE A 180 2.88 -1.91 14.00
N MET A 181 3.02 -1.13 12.95
CA MET A 181 3.97 -1.40 11.87
C MET A 181 5.15 -0.46 11.98
N VAL A 182 6.35 -1.00 12.06
CA VAL A 182 7.60 -0.22 12.03
C VAL A 182 8.19 -0.29 10.64
N ILE A 183 8.33 0.86 9.99
CA ILE A 183 8.90 0.97 8.65
C ILE A 183 10.13 1.87 8.76
N VAL A 184 11.30 1.30 8.56
CA VAL A 184 12.59 1.98 8.75
C VAL A 184 13.59 1.62 7.66
N GLU A 185 14.56 2.51 7.46
CA GLU A 185 15.74 2.20 6.65
C GLU A 185 16.68 1.27 7.42
N ASN A 186 17.50 0.52 6.69
CA ASN A 186 18.51 -0.40 7.24
C ASN A 186 19.74 0.37 7.73
N ASP A 187 19.48 1.35 8.62
CA ASP A 187 20.50 2.10 9.33
C ASP A 187 20.46 1.76 10.84
N LYS A 188 21.52 2.11 11.55
CA LYS A 188 21.63 1.79 12.98
C LYS A 188 20.45 2.32 13.82
N PRO A 189 19.97 3.58 13.62
CA PRO A 189 18.77 4.06 14.30
C PRO A 189 17.51 3.25 13.98
N GLY A 190 17.33 2.85 12.71
CA GLY A 190 16.18 2.05 12.27
C GLY A 190 16.16 0.67 12.91
N GLN A 191 17.30 0.00 12.92
CA GLN A 191 17.46 -1.32 13.56
C GLN A 191 17.16 -1.26 15.07
N LEU A 192 17.68 -0.26 15.78
CA LEU A 192 17.43 -0.07 17.20
C LEU A 192 15.94 0.24 17.48
N LEU A 193 15.33 1.12 16.70
CA LEU A 193 13.90 1.40 16.83
C LEU A 193 13.06 0.15 16.61
N GLY A 194 13.36 -0.61 15.55
CA GLY A 194 12.66 -1.85 15.24
C GLY A 194 12.79 -2.90 16.35
N LYS A 195 14.01 -3.08 16.91
CA LYS A 195 14.25 -3.98 18.03
C LYS A 195 13.41 -3.60 19.25
N ARG A 196 13.47 -2.34 19.68
CA ARG A 196 12.74 -1.87 20.85
C ARG A 196 11.23 -1.86 20.68
N ALA A 197 10.76 -1.56 19.48
CA ALA A 197 9.33 -1.66 19.19
C ALA A 197 8.81 -3.09 19.35
N LYS A 198 9.56 -4.11 18.89
CA LYS A 198 9.21 -5.52 19.09
C LYS A 198 9.18 -5.96 20.54
N GLU A 199 10.04 -5.36 21.39
CA GLU A 199 10.07 -5.67 22.82
C GLU A 199 8.88 -5.05 23.57
N LEU A 200 8.35 -3.91 23.11
CA LEU A 200 7.34 -3.12 23.81
C LEU A 200 5.91 -3.33 23.26
N TYR A 201 5.78 -3.68 21.98
CA TYR A 201 4.50 -3.74 21.28
C TYR A 201 4.43 -4.99 20.40
N ASN A 202 3.20 -5.42 20.07
CA ASN A 202 3.03 -6.37 18.99
C ASN A 202 3.34 -5.67 17.67
N THR A 203 4.45 -6.06 17.03
CA THR A 203 5.06 -5.26 15.96
C THR A 203 5.36 -6.08 14.73
N ARG A 204 4.89 -5.61 13.58
CA ARG A 204 5.38 -6.00 12.26
C ARG A 204 6.52 -5.03 11.88
N LEU A 205 7.70 -5.57 11.60
CA LEU A 205 8.90 -4.78 11.30
C LEU A 205 9.30 -4.94 9.83
N ILE A 206 9.44 -3.83 9.14
CA ILE A 206 9.90 -3.72 7.77
C ILE A 206 11.18 -2.89 7.74
N ILE A 207 12.26 -3.51 7.30
CA ILE A 207 13.57 -2.86 7.10
C ILE A 207 13.92 -2.92 5.63
N LYS A 208 14.24 -1.78 5.02
CA LYS A 208 14.67 -1.67 3.62
C LYS A 208 15.86 -0.73 3.51
N ASP A 209 16.77 -1.01 2.59
CA ASP A 209 17.97 -0.18 2.38
C ASP A 209 17.60 1.20 1.82
N ASN A 210 16.61 1.25 0.94
CA ASN A 210 16.14 2.50 0.35
C ASN A 210 14.62 2.49 0.17
N LEU A 211 13.92 3.20 1.05
CA LEU A 211 12.46 3.34 0.98
C LEU A 211 11.99 4.33 -0.08
N LYS A 212 12.90 5.13 -0.67
CA LYS A 212 12.52 6.13 -1.69
C LYS A 212 12.15 5.49 -3.02
N ASP A 213 12.72 4.33 -3.30
CA ASP A 213 12.59 3.62 -4.58
C ASP A 213 11.49 2.54 -4.54
N ILE A 214 10.78 2.40 -3.42
CA ILE A 214 9.68 1.43 -3.30
C ILE A 214 8.47 1.94 -4.10
N SER A 215 7.90 1.06 -4.94
CA SER A 215 6.65 1.33 -5.64
C SER A 215 5.44 1.20 -4.69
N VAL A 216 4.28 1.75 -5.10
CA VAL A 216 3.03 1.61 -4.32
C VAL A 216 2.65 0.14 -4.19
N GLU A 217 2.80 -0.63 -5.25
CA GLU A 217 2.48 -2.06 -5.31
C GLU A 217 3.37 -2.87 -4.37
N GLU A 218 4.67 -2.60 -4.37
CA GLU A 218 5.60 -3.22 -3.45
C GLU A 218 5.25 -2.88 -2.00
N PHE A 219 4.89 -1.61 -1.73
CA PHE A 219 4.47 -1.19 -0.40
C PHE A 219 3.21 -1.93 0.06
N ILE A 220 2.19 -2.07 -0.79
CA ILE A 220 0.98 -2.81 -0.48
C ILE A 220 1.29 -4.28 -0.19
N THR A 221 2.13 -4.92 -1.02
CA THR A 221 2.55 -6.32 -0.80
C THR A 221 3.27 -6.50 0.55
N ILE A 222 4.06 -5.51 0.96
CA ILE A 222 4.80 -5.55 2.23
C ILE A 222 3.87 -5.42 3.44
N ILE A 223 2.79 -4.65 3.32
CA ILE A 223 1.87 -4.38 4.44
C ILE A 223 0.69 -5.37 4.53
N SER A 224 0.43 -6.12 3.45
CA SER A 224 -0.58 -7.19 3.41
C SER A 224 -0.09 -8.42 4.15
#